data_124f50fbe212addaa69e16eafcb6073a
#
_entry.id   124f50fbe212addaa69e16eafcb6073a
#
_cell.length_a   1.000
_cell.length_b   1.000
_cell.length_c   1.000
_cell.angle_alpha   90.00
_cell.angle_beta   90.00
_cell.angle_gamma   90.00
#
_symmetry.space_group_name_H-M   'P 1'
#
loop_
_entity.id
_entity.type
_entity.pdbx_description
1 polymer ?
#
loop_
_entity_poly.entity_id
_entity_poly.type
_entity_poly.pdbx_seq_one_letter_code
_entity_poly.pdbx_strand_id
1 'polypeptide(L)'
;MSELPPALAAALRGERPLLFGSVEINLPGYDLLLLDGAAEVIVPLAGRKFVGRDPVYGVLDTIKGLSDSLGDQAPSVTLGLIPASDTALSQLIDPAVHGSTVTIAMGCIDISTGLVVSDSYVLFAGELDVPTVTWDSNDRRLEYKVTSIAERLFATEEGRRLSNAFHQKVWPGELGLAFVTDVETYVPWGQKLDTRAVETRTNNSGIGIISYART
;
A
#
# COMPACT_ATOMS: atom_id res chain seq x y z
N MET A 1 -5.85 -5.26 -13.66
CA MET A 1 -6.60 -6.43 -13.15
C MET A 1 -5.79 -7.66 -13.52
N SER A 2 -5.34 -8.44 -12.55
CA SER A 2 -4.68 -9.71 -12.84
C SER A 2 -5.74 -10.69 -13.35
N GLU A 3 -5.42 -11.42 -14.39
CA GLU A 3 -6.32 -12.44 -14.93
C GLU A 3 -6.43 -13.60 -13.93
N LEU A 4 -7.66 -14.13 -13.77
CA LEU A 4 -7.91 -15.24 -12.87
C LEU A 4 -7.15 -16.49 -13.36
N PRO A 5 -6.36 -17.18 -12.50
CA PRO A 5 -5.65 -18.38 -12.91
C PRO A 5 -6.61 -19.40 -13.58
N PRO A 6 -6.25 -19.97 -14.73
CA PRO A 6 -7.17 -20.86 -15.48
C PRO A 6 -7.65 -22.07 -14.68
N ALA A 7 -6.79 -22.64 -13.83
CA ALA A 7 -7.15 -23.74 -12.96
C ALA A 7 -8.19 -23.34 -11.90
N LEU A 8 -8.01 -22.15 -11.29
CA LEU A 8 -8.98 -21.58 -10.36
C LEU A 8 -10.31 -21.27 -11.06
N ALA A 9 -10.26 -20.68 -12.26
CA ALA A 9 -11.46 -20.42 -13.06
C ALA A 9 -12.21 -21.68 -13.41
N ALA A 10 -11.52 -22.78 -13.72
CA ALA A 10 -12.14 -24.07 -13.98
C ALA A 10 -12.78 -24.66 -12.71
N ALA A 11 -12.08 -24.59 -11.57
CA ALA A 11 -12.60 -25.07 -10.28
C ALA A 11 -13.85 -24.31 -9.83
N LEU A 12 -13.89 -22.99 -10.04
CA LEU A 12 -15.03 -22.14 -9.70
C LEU A 12 -16.30 -22.47 -10.54
N ARG A 13 -16.13 -23.01 -11.74
CA ARG A 13 -17.24 -23.46 -12.60
C ARG A 13 -17.75 -24.85 -12.24
N GLY A 14 -17.08 -25.55 -11.33
CA GLY A 14 -17.48 -26.86 -10.85
C GLY A 14 -18.80 -26.81 -10.09
N GLU A 15 -19.48 -27.97 -9.96
CA GLU A 15 -20.76 -28.06 -9.25
C GLU A 15 -20.66 -27.72 -7.76
N ARG A 16 -19.51 -27.97 -7.13
CA ARG A 16 -19.30 -27.77 -5.69
C ARG A 16 -17.87 -27.24 -5.41
N PRO A 17 -17.57 -25.98 -5.72
CA PRO A 17 -16.28 -25.41 -5.41
C PRO A 17 -16.11 -25.27 -3.89
N LEU A 18 -15.03 -25.81 -3.34
CA LEU A 18 -14.64 -25.58 -1.94
C LEU A 18 -13.70 -24.38 -1.87
N LEU A 19 -14.24 -23.23 -1.55
CA LEU A 19 -13.50 -21.96 -1.48
C LEU A 19 -12.95 -21.73 -0.09
N PHE A 20 -11.82 -21.00 -0.04
CA PHE A 20 -11.28 -20.43 1.19
C PHE A 20 -10.83 -18.99 0.95
N GLY A 21 -10.98 -18.17 1.98
CA GLY A 21 -10.39 -16.85 2.05
C GLY A 21 -9.08 -16.90 2.86
N SER A 22 -8.08 -16.15 2.45
CA SER A 22 -6.82 -16.01 3.18
C SER A 22 -6.45 -14.55 3.35
N VAL A 23 -5.86 -14.24 4.50
CA VAL A 23 -5.37 -12.91 4.85
C VAL A 23 -3.91 -13.03 5.27
N GLU A 24 -3.07 -12.30 4.60
CA GLU A 24 -1.66 -12.12 4.96
C GLU A 24 -1.47 -10.72 5.49
N ILE A 25 -0.86 -10.59 6.68
CA ILE A 25 -0.51 -9.31 7.30
C ILE A 25 0.98 -9.36 7.62
N ASN A 26 1.77 -8.51 6.99
CA ASN A 26 3.21 -8.44 7.23
C ASN A 26 3.48 -7.46 8.39
N LEU A 27 3.44 -7.99 9.61
CA LEU A 27 3.77 -7.24 10.81
C LEU A 27 5.29 -7.05 10.95
N PRO A 28 5.76 -6.04 11.70
CA PRO A 28 7.18 -5.90 12.00
C PRO A 28 7.76 -7.15 12.66
N GLY A 29 8.56 -7.91 11.88
CA GLY A 29 9.20 -9.14 12.35
C GLY A 29 8.34 -10.40 12.42
N TYR A 30 7.10 -10.35 11.91
CA TYR A 30 6.22 -11.53 11.90
C TYR A 30 5.22 -11.47 10.72
N ASP A 31 5.13 -12.57 9.97
CA ASP A 31 4.13 -12.73 8.92
C ASP A 31 2.90 -13.46 9.49
N LEU A 32 1.81 -12.75 9.69
CA LEU A 32 0.56 -13.31 10.18
C LEU A 32 -0.27 -13.82 8.99
N LEU A 33 -0.40 -15.15 8.90
CA LEU A 33 -1.06 -15.87 7.81
C LEU A 33 -2.33 -16.53 8.31
N LEU A 34 -3.47 -15.86 8.09
CA LEU A 34 -4.77 -16.31 8.58
C LEU A 34 -5.64 -16.86 7.46
N LEU A 35 -6.46 -17.83 7.82
CA LEU A 35 -7.44 -18.47 6.96
C LEU A 35 -8.86 -18.22 7.49
N ASP A 36 -9.80 -18.06 6.58
CA ASP A 36 -11.22 -18.09 6.91
C ASP A 36 -11.65 -19.53 7.22
N GLY A 37 -11.82 -19.82 8.50
CA GLY A 37 -12.17 -21.15 9.00
C GLY A 37 -11.08 -21.81 9.83
N ALA A 38 -11.33 -23.05 10.28
CA ALA A 38 -10.47 -23.78 11.23
C ALA A 38 -9.40 -24.68 10.57
N ALA A 39 -9.27 -24.62 9.25
CA ALA A 39 -8.35 -25.48 8.49
C ALA A 39 -6.92 -24.94 8.44
N GLU A 40 -6.01 -25.75 7.93
CA GLU A 40 -4.67 -25.36 7.51
C GLU A 40 -4.56 -25.56 6.00
N VAL A 41 -4.02 -24.58 5.29
CA VAL A 41 -3.83 -24.63 3.84
C VAL A 41 -2.43 -24.19 3.46
N ILE A 42 -1.78 -24.94 2.60
CA ILE A 42 -0.48 -24.59 2.03
C ILE A 42 -0.72 -24.10 0.60
N VAL A 43 -0.31 -22.88 0.31
CA VAL A 43 -0.40 -22.32 -1.04
C VAL A 43 0.78 -22.82 -1.89
N PRO A 44 0.54 -23.47 -3.03
CA PRO A 44 1.56 -24.22 -3.76
C PRO A 44 2.80 -23.41 -4.16
N LEU A 45 2.66 -22.29 -4.83
CA LEU A 45 3.80 -21.51 -5.33
C LEU A 45 4.50 -20.70 -4.22
N ALA A 46 3.76 -20.20 -3.26
CA ALA A 46 4.35 -19.45 -2.15
C ALA A 46 4.94 -20.34 -1.06
N GLY A 47 4.53 -21.63 -0.99
CA GLY A 47 4.94 -22.55 0.07
C GLY A 47 4.52 -22.07 1.47
N ARG A 48 3.64 -21.08 1.55
CA ARG A 48 3.20 -20.45 2.80
C ARG A 48 2.05 -21.23 3.40
N LYS A 49 2.09 -21.42 4.71
CA LYS A 49 1.07 -22.12 5.45
C LYS A 49 0.12 -21.13 6.12
N PHE A 50 -1.11 -21.08 5.66
CA PHE A 50 -2.18 -20.32 6.28
C PHE A 50 -2.92 -21.16 7.30
N VAL A 51 -3.25 -20.60 8.43
CA VAL A 51 -3.90 -21.29 9.55
C VAL A 51 -5.16 -20.55 9.98
N GLY A 52 -6.19 -21.30 10.36
CA GLY A 52 -7.41 -20.70 10.89
C GLY A 52 -7.23 -20.04 12.25
N ARG A 53 -6.21 -20.46 13.02
CA ARG A 53 -5.84 -19.87 14.30
C ARG A 53 -4.33 -19.75 14.43
N ASP A 54 -3.86 -18.53 14.53
CA ASP A 54 -2.47 -18.25 14.88
C ASP A 54 -2.28 -18.37 16.40
N PRO A 55 -1.25 -19.10 16.89
CA PRO A 55 -1.04 -19.30 18.32
C PRO A 55 -0.64 -18.01 19.06
N VAL A 56 -0.06 -17.04 18.35
CA VAL A 56 0.44 -15.79 18.93
C VAL A 56 -0.64 -14.70 18.85
N TYR A 57 -1.20 -14.47 17.66
CA TYR A 57 -2.06 -13.32 17.40
C TYR A 57 -3.55 -13.62 17.36
N GLY A 58 -3.97 -14.88 17.24
CA GLY A 58 -5.37 -15.28 17.36
C GLY A 58 -6.03 -15.64 16.04
N VAL A 59 -7.25 -15.19 15.81
CA VAL A 59 -8.09 -15.62 14.69
C VAL A 59 -8.64 -14.45 13.89
N LEU A 60 -8.91 -14.71 12.61
CA LEU A 60 -9.69 -13.83 11.76
C LEU A 60 -11.18 -13.91 12.18
N ASP A 61 -11.79 -12.78 12.48
CA ASP A 61 -13.20 -12.69 12.84
C ASP A 61 -14.05 -12.32 11.62
N THR A 62 -13.73 -11.20 10.97
CA THR A 62 -14.55 -10.68 9.87
C THR A 62 -13.73 -9.95 8.83
N ILE A 63 -14.21 -9.98 7.58
CA ILE A 63 -13.78 -9.10 6.50
C ILE A 63 -15.05 -8.40 5.99
N LYS A 64 -15.12 -7.06 6.10
CA LYS A 64 -16.26 -6.25 5.68
C LYS A 64 -15.86 -5.23 4.62
N GLY A 65 -16.77 -4.93 3.70
CA GLY A 65 -16.55 -3.87 2.72
C GLY A 65 -15.68 -4.25 1.53
N LEU A 66 -15.44 -5.55 1.33
CA LEU A 66 -14.75 -6.02 0.12
C LEU A 66 -15.71 -5.86 -1.07
N SER A 67 -15.57 -4.75 -1.79
CA SER A 67 -16.36 -4.45 -2.98
C SER A 67 -15.48 -3.79 -4.03
N ASP A 68 -15.73 -4.13 -5.28
CA ASP A 68 -15.12 -3.44 -6.43
C ASP A 68 -16.03 -2.26 -6.79
N SER A 69 -15.56 -1.05 -6.56
CA SER A 69 -16.28 0.18 -6.89
C SER A 69 -15.52 0.97 -7.96
N LEU A 70 -16.20 1.26 -9.06
CA LEU A 70 -15.75 2.20 -10.09
C LEU A 70 -16.03 3.64 -9.61
N GLY A 71 -15.25 4.14 -8.66
CA GLY A 71 -15.41 5.48 -8.10
C GLY A 71 -14.10 6.21 -7.86
N ASP A 72 -14.20 7.51 -7.58
CA ASP A 72 -13.04 8.38 -7.27
C ASP A 72 -12.44 8.14 -5.88
N GLN A 73 -12.95 7.16 -5.13
CA GLN A 73 -12.44 6.83 -3.79
C GLN A 73 -11.68 5.51 -3.82
N ALA A 74 -10.54 5.49 -3.16
CA ALA A 74 -9.79 4.25 -2.96
C ALA A 74 -10.64 3.27 -2.12
N PRO A 75 -10.78 2.00 -2.55
CA PRO A 75 -11.53 1.02 -1.78
C PRO A 75 -10.86 0.79 -0.43
N SER A 76 -11.68 0.66 0.61
CA SER A 76 -11.23 0.31 1.96
C SER A 76 -12.00 -0.92 2.47
N VAL A 77 -11.31 -1.75 3.25
CA VAL A 77 -11.85 -2.97 3.85
C VAL A 77 -11.71 -2.87 5.36
N THR A 78 -12.69 -3.34 6.11
CA THR A 78 -12.57 -3.51 7.55
C THR A 78 -12.22 -4.95 7.88
N LEU A 79 -11.09 -5.14 8.55
CA LEU A 79 -10.57 -6.43 8.98
C LEU A 79 -10.77 -6.56 10.50
N GLY A 80 -11.55 -7.55 10.92
CA GLY A 80 -11.76 -7.88 12.33
C GLY A 80 -10.88 -9.06 12.76
N LEU A 81 -10.19 -8.91 13.90
CA LEU A 81 -9.39 -9.94 14.54
C LEU A 81 -9.85 -10.14 15.98
N ILE A 82 -9.78 -11.39 16.45
CA ILE A 82 -9.91 -11.73 17.87
C ILE A 82 -8.51 -12.13 18.38
N PRO A 83 -7.84 -11.28 19.17
CA PRO A 83 -6.50 -11.56 19.68
C PRO A 83 -6.49 -12.77 20.61
N ALA A 84 -5.41 -13.57 20.54
CA ALA A 84 -5.25 -14.77 21.37
C ALA A 84 -5.04 -14.45 22.87
N SER A 85 -4.51 -13.26 23.18
CA SER A 85 -4.16 -12.81 24.54
C SER A 85 -4.10 -11.29 24.63
N ASP A 86 -4.00 -10.74 25.86
CA ASP A 86 -3.78 -9.32 26.12
C ASP A 86 -2.44 -8.83 25.59
N THR A 87 -1.43 -9.69 25.61
CA THR A 87 -0.12 -9.40 25.03
C THR A 87 -0.22 -9.26 23.52
N ALA A 88 -0.94 -10.17 22.85
CA ALA A 88 -1.19 -10.09 21.42
C ALA A 88 -1.95 -8.80 21.05
N LEU A 89 -2.98 -8.45 21.84
CA LEU A 89 -3.70 -7.21 21.65
C LEU A 89 -2.78 -5.99 21.77
N SER A 90 -1.94 -5.95 22.82
CA SER A 90 -1.00 -4.85 23.03
C SER A 90 0.00 -4.70 21.88
N GLN A 91 0.47 -5.81 21.32
CA GLN A 91 1.37 -5.80 20.15
C GLN A 91 0.66 -5.33 18.87
N LEU A 92 -0.58 -5.77 18.67
CA LEU A 92 -1.37 -5.40 17.49
C LEU A 92 -1.77 -3.91 17.49
N ILE A 93 -1.98 -3.29 18.65
CA ILE A 93 -2.28 -1.84 18.74
C ILE A 93 -1.03 -0.95 18.75
N ASP A 94 0.16 -1.53 18.70
CA ASP A 94 1.41 -0.74 18.67
C ASP A 94 1.46 0.13 17.41
N PRO A 95 1.84 1.42 17.52
CA PRO A 95 2.01 2.30 16.38
C PRO A 95 2.94 1.78 15.29
N ALA A 96 3.88 0.89 15.62
CA ALA A 96 4.79 0.26 14.66
C ALA A 96 4.07 -0.68 13.67
N VAL A 97 2.87 -1.14 14.01
CA VAL A 97 2.03 -2.00 13.15
C VAL A 97 1.31 -1.18 12.06
N HIS A 98 1.12 0.12 12.29
CA HIS A 98 0.50 1.00 11.30
C HIS A 98 1.31 1.03 10.00
N GLY A 99 0.63 0.92 8.87
CA GLY A 99 1.27 0.85 7.55
C GLY A 99 1.77 -0.56 7.18
N SER A 100 1.54 -1.58 8.02
CA SER A 100 1.81 -2.98 7.67
C SER A 100 0.97 -3.39 6.46
N THR A 101 1.57 -4.09 5.51
CA THR A 101 0.87 -4.51 4.29
C THR A 101 -0.09 -5.66 4.58
N VAL A 102 -1.26 -5.60 3.95
CA VAL A 102 -2.30 -6.63 4.02
C VAL A 102 -2.64 -7.10 2.62
N THR A 103 -2.67 -8.41 2.45
CA THR A 103 -3.15 -9.04 1.22
C THR A 103 -4.30 -9.98 1.54
N ILE A 104 -5.44 -9.75 0.90
CA ILE A 104 -6.62 -10.62 1.00
C ILE A 104 -6.74 -11.38 -0.30
N ALA A 105 -6.79 -12.70 -0.21
CA ALA A 105 -6.85 -13.56 -1.39
C ALA A 105 -7.89 -14.66 -1.21
N MET A 106 -8.31 -15.24 -2.34
CA MET A 106 -9.23 -16.35 -2.42
C MET A 106 -8.58 -17.51 -3.16
N GLY A 107 -8.81 -18.72 -2.68
CA GLY A 107 -8.38 -19.94 -3.32
C GLY A 107 -9.47 -20.99 -3.33
N CYS A 108 -9.17 -22.11 -4.00
CA CYS A 108 -10.06 -23.27 -4.08
C CYS A 108 -9.30 -24.56 -3.73
N ILE A 109 -9.95 -25.44 -3.00
CA ILE A 109 -9.46 -26.79 -2.66
C ILE A 109 -10.16 -27.80 -3.54
N ASP A 110 -9.42 -28.71 -4.14
CA ASP A 110 -9.97 -29.87 -4.83
C ASP A 110 -10.49 -30.87 -3.79
N ILE A 111 -11.79 -31.12 -3.81
CA ILE A 111 -12.47 -32.02 -2.87
C ILE A 111 -11.93 -33.44 -2.96
N SER A 112 -11.47 -33.87 -4.14
CA SER A 112 -11.00 -35.24 -4.37
C SER A 112 -9.61 -35.49 -3.78
N THR A 113 -8.74 -34.49 -3.82
CA THR A 113 -7.35 -34.59 -3.37
C THR A 113 -7.10 -33.92 -2.03
N GLY A 114 -7.96 -33.01 -1.61
CA GLY A 114 -7.76 -32.15 -0.42
C GLY A 114 -6.66 -31.09 -0.61
N LEU A 115 -6.15 -30.94 -1.83
CA LEU A 115 -5.07 -30.01 -2.13
C LEU A 115 -5.61 -28.70 -2.74
N VAL A 116 -4.82 -27.64 -2.60
CA VAL A 116 -5.13 -26.36 -3.28
C VAL A 116 -4.95 -26.52 -4.80
N VAL A 117 -5.95 -26.09 -5.56
CA VAL A 117 -5.99 -26.26 -7.02
C VAL A 117 -4.93 -25.45 -7.73
N SER A 118 -4.67 -24.22 -7.26
CA SER A 118 -3.70 -23.30 -7.83
C SER A 118 -3.31 -22.24 -6.82
N ASP A 119 -2.48 -21.28 -7.23
CA ASP A 119 -2.25 -20.09 -6.41
C ASP A 119 -3.55 -19.35 -6.11
N SER A 120 -3.59 -18.74 -4.95
CA SER A 120 -4.68 -17.87 -4.53
C SER A 120 -4.76 -16.63 -5.41
N TYR A 121 -5.98 -16.20 -5.71
CA TYR A 121 -6.23 -14.96 -6.43
C TYR A 121 -6.37 -13.80 -5.46
N VAL A 122 -5.54 -12.77 -5.62
CA VAL A 122 -5.57 -11.58 -4.78
C VAL A 122 -6.80 -10.75 -5.09
N LEU A 123 -7.65 -10.58 -4.09
CA LEU A 123 -8.87 -9.77 -4.14
C LEU A 123 -8.60 -8.32 -3.74
N PHE A 124 -7.71 -8.12 -2.76
CA PHE A 124 -7.42 -6.81 -2.21
C PHE A 124 -5.99 -6.76 -1.67
N ALA A 125 -5.32 -5.63 -1.90
CA ALA A 125 -4.03 -5.31 -1.29
C ALA A 125 -4.06 -3.89 -0.73
N GLY A 126 -3.61 -3.74 0.51
CA GLY A 126 -3.69 -2.48 1.23
C GLY A 126 -2.70 -2.40 2.38
N GLU A 127 -2.89 -1.38 3.20
CA GLU A 127 -2.09 -1.12 4.41
C GLU A 127 -3.03 -0.95 5.61
N LEU A 128 -2.58 -1.44 6.77
CA LEU A 128 -3.29 -1.26 8.04
C LEU A 128 -3.30 0.22 8.43
N ASP A 129 -4.47 0.73 8.74
CA ASP A 129 -4.69 2.01 9.39
C ASP A 129 -4.85 1.82 10.91
N VAL A 130 -5.17 2.88 11.62
CA VAL A 130 -5.32 2.88 13.08
C VAL A 130 -6.39 1.87 13.53
N PRO A 131 -6.08 0.98 14.49
CA PRO A 131 -7.03 0.00 14.99
C PRO A 131 -8.08 0.62 15.92
N THR A 132 -9.28 0.04 15.88
CA THR A 132 -10.34 0.29 16.85
C THR A 132 -10.53 -0.96 17.72
N VAL A 133 -10.44 -0.81 19.03
CA VAL A 133 -10.65 -1.90 19.97
C VAL A 133 -12.08 -1.81 20.54
N THR A 134 -12.84 -2.87 20.38
CA THR A 134 -14.17 -3.00 20.98
C THR A 134 -14.10 -4.03 22.10
N TRP A 135 -14.52 -3.61 23.29
CA TRP A 135 -14.58 -4.45 24.47
C TRP A 135 -16.03 -4.84 24.71
N ASP A 136 -16.33 -6.11 24.62
CA ASP A 136 -17.57 -6.67 25.11
C ASP A 136 -17.29 -7.52 26.35
N SER A 137 -18.32 -7.85 27.13
CA SER A 137 -18.19 -8.51 28.44
C SER A 137 -17.38 -9.80 28.43
N ASN A 138 -17.20 -10.45 27.26
CA ASN A 138 -16.51 -11.71 27.11
C ASN A 138 -15.53 -11.78 25.92
N ASP A 139 -15.60 -10.81 24.99
CA ASP A 139 -14.80 -10.83 23.77
C ASP A 139 -14.07 -9.50 23.55
N ARG A 140 -12.81 -9.61 23.20
CA ARG A 140 -11.97 -8.49 22.76
C ARG A 140 -11.85 -8.57 21.25
N ARG A 141 -12.43 -7.58 20.59
CA ARG A 141 -12.43 -7.51 19.15
C ARG A 141 -11.59 -6.34 18.68
N LEU A 142 -10.72 -6.57 17.75
CA LEU A 142 -9.87 -5.57 17.14
C LEU A 142 -10.29 -5.39 15.69
N GLU A 143 -10.69 -4.18 15.31
CA GLU A 143 -11.04 -3.85 13.94
C GLU A 143 -10.02 -2.89 13.35
N TYR A 144 -9.43 -3.25 12.21
CA TYR A 144 -8.57 -2.39 11.41
C TYR A 144 -9.34 -1.90 10.19
N LYS A 145 -9.21 -0.63 9.89
CA LYS A 145 -9.48 -0.14 8.55
C LYS A 145 -8.24 -0.43 7.70
N VAL A 146 -8.42 -1.14 6.60
CA VAL A 146 -7.37 -1.42 5.63
C VAL A 146 -7.62 -0.56 4.41
N THR A 147 -6.68 0.31 4.09
CA THR A 147 -6.78 1.22 2.95
C THR A 147 -6.01 0.66 1.77
N SER A 148 -6.56 0.78 0.58
CA SER A 148 -5.90 0.29 -0.63
C SER A 148 -4.58 1.02 -0.86
N ILE A 149 -3.57 0.33 -1.39
CA ILE A 149 -2.31 0.93 -1.85
C ILE A 149 -2.57 2.08 -2.85
N ALA A 150 -3.68 2.01 -3.61
CA ALA A 150 -4.08 3.08 -4.51
C ALA A 150 -4.41 4.41 -3.80
N GLU A 151 -4.71 4.41 -2.50
CA GLU A 151 -4.94 5.64 -1.72
C GLU A 151 -3.71 6.55 -1.70
N ARG A 152 -2.51 5.97 -1.78
CA ARG A 152 -1.26 6.75 -1.90
C ARG A 152 -1.23 7.65 -3.14
N LEU A 153 -1.97 7.31 -4.20
CA LEU A 153 -2.09 8.15 -5.39
C LEU A 153 -2.93 9.42 -5.14
N PHE A 154 -3.80 9.37 -4.13
CA PHE A 154 -4.66 10.48 -3.72
C PHE A 154 -4.12 11.22 -2.48
N ALA A 155 -3.07 10.68 -1.84
CA ALA A 155 -2.44 11.35 -0.72
C ALA A 155 -1.84 12.68 -1.18
N THR A 156 -2.20 13.76 -0.50
CA THR A 156 -1.59 15.07 -0.69
C THR A 156 -0.08 14.95 -0.48
N GLU A 157 0.69 15.63 -1.32
CA GLU A 157 2.15 15.58 -1.35
C GLU A 157 2.76 15.60 0.06
N GLU A 158 3.56 14.59 0.38
CA GLU A 158 4.35 14.49 1.62
C GLU A 158 5.49 15.54 1.68
N GLY A 159 5.30 16.69 1.06
CA GLY A 159 6.31 17.75 0.98
C GLY A 159 7.53 17.38 0.13
N ARG A 160 7.43 16.35 -0.69
CA ARG A 160 8.48 15.95 -1.65
C ARG A 160 8.56 16.99 -2.75
N ARG A 161 9.52 17.88 -2.66
CA ARG A 161 9.77 18.91 -3.67
C ARG A 161 10.84 18.41 -4.65
N LEU A 162 10.71 18.79 -5.92
CA LEU A 162 11.77 18.67 -6.91
C LEU A 162 12.91 19.62 -6.54
N SER A 163 13.67 19.26 -5.52
CA SER A 163 14.85 20.02 -5.08
C SER A 163 16.09 19.14 -5.19
N ASN A 164 17.23 19.77 -5.46
CA ASN A 164 18.51 19.09 -5.52
C ASN A 164 18.84 18.36 -4.20
N ALA A 165 18.49 18.96 -3.05
CA ALA A 165 18.71 18.34 -1.76
C ALA A 165 17.92 17.05 -1.56
N PHE A 166 16.65 17.00 -2.00
CA PHE A 166 15.86 15.78 -1.95
C PHE A 166 16.37 14.74 -2.96
N HIS A 167 16.71 15.18 -4.16
CA HIS A 167 17.23 14.30 -5.20
C HIS A 167 18.53 13.59 -4.78
N GLN A 168 19.48 14.35 -4.22
CA GLN A 168 20.73 13.78 -3.71
C GLN A 168 20.57 12.88 -2.48
N LYS A 169 19.47 13.04 -1.71
CA LYS A 169 19.15 12.14 -0.61
C LYS A 169 18.74 10.75 -1.13
N VAL A 170 18.06 10.70 -2.26
CA VAL A 170 17.59 9.44 -2.90
C VAL A 170 18.69 8.83 -3.78
N TRP A 171 19.40 9.66 -4.54
CA TRP A 171 20.51 9.28 -5.42
C TRP A 171 21.75 10.12 -5.11
N PRO A 172 22.58 9.66 -4.16
CA PRO A 172 23.78 10.39 -3.78
C PRO A 172 24.75 10.59 -4.96
N GLY A 173 25.17 11.85 -5.20
CA GLY A 173 26.12 12.19 -6.25
C GLY A 173 25.52 12.52 -7.61
N GLU A 174 24.21 12.41 -7.79
CA GLU A 174 23.56 12.79 -9.04
C GLU A 174 23.26 14.30 -9.07
N LEU A 175 23.67 14.97 -10.15
CA LEU A 175 23.59 16.43 -10.29
C LEU A 175 22.46 16.91 -11.20
N GLY A 176 21.53 16.04 -11.59
CA GLY A 176 20.46 16.36 -12.53
C GLY A 176 19.56 17.53 -12.10
N LEU A 177 19.40 17.76 -10.80
CA LEU A 177 18.62 18.87 -10.25
C LEU A 177 19.49 19.98 -9.61
N ALA A 178 20.80 19.97 -9.81
CA ALA A 178 21.73 20.94 -9.19
C ALA A 178 21.42 22.40 -9.57
N PHE A 179 20.82 22.64 -10.73
CA PHE A 179 20.54 23.97 -11.27
C PHE A 179 19.05 24.32 -11.32
N VAL A 180 18.18 23.50 -10.68
CA VAL A 180 16.73 23.75 -10.64
C VAL A 180 16.36 24.77 -9.55
N THR A 181 17.19 24.91 -8.51
CA THR A 181 17.01 25.89 -7.46
C THR A 181 17.43 27.27 -7.96
N ASP A 182 16.62 28.30 -7.70
CA ASP A 182 16.84 29.69 -8.08
C ASP A 182 16.59 30.08 -9.56
N VAL A 183 15.88 29.26 -10.32
CA VAL A 183 15.37 29.63 -11.64
C VAL A 183 13.99 30.29 -11.47
N GLU A 184 13.97 31.51 -10.92
CA GLU A 184 12.78 32.37 -10.97
C GLU A 184 12.73 33.09 -12.33
N THR A 185 11.88 32.61 -13.22
CA THR A 185 11.56 33.34 -14.45
C THR A 185 10.16 33.91 -14.32
N TYR A 186 10.04 35.22 -14.24
CA TYR A 186 8.75 35.89 -14.30
C TYR A 186 8.17 35.80 -15.70
N VAL A 187 7.13 35.00 -15.85
CA VAL A 187 6.35 34.90 -17.11
C VAL A 187 5.04 35.64 -16.92
N PRO A 188 4.88 36.88 -17.50
CA PRO A 188 3.63 37.61 -17.42
C PRO A 188 2.60 36.94 -18.33
N TRP A 189 1.53 36.39 -17.76
CA TRP A 189 0.42 35.84 -18.52
C TRP A 189 -0.41 36.97 -19.14
N GLY A 190 -0.54 36.99 -20.47
CA GLY A 190 -1.40 37.94 -21.20
C GLY A 190 -0.82 39.33 -21.38
N GLN A 191 0.44 39.59 -21.03
CA GLN A 191 1.12 40.85 -21.30
C GLN A 191 2.26 40.64 -22.28
N LYS A 192 2.47 41.67 -23.17
CA LYS A 192 3.60 41.67 -24.08
C LYS A 192 4.90 41.77 -23.26
N LEU A 193 5.77 40.76 -23.34
CA LEU A 193 7.08 40.78 -22.71
C LEU A 193 7.85 42.03 -23.19
N ASP A 194 8.16 42.91 -22.24
CA ASP A 194 9.14 43.96 -22.50
C ASP A 194 10.47 43.23 -22.65
N THR A 195 11.11 43.37 -23.81
CA THR A 195 12.41 42.74 -24.09
C THR A 195 13.50 43.38 -23.24
N ARG A 196 13.51 43.10 -21.96
CA ARG A 196 14.62 43.46 -21.10
C ARG A 196 15.72 42.43 -21.32
N ALA A 197 16.91 42.95 -21.61
CA ALA A 197 18.13 42.14 -21.67
C ALA A 197 18.27 41.27 -20.39
N VAL A 198 18.59 40.02 -20.58
CA VAL A 198 18.92 39.10 -19.48
C VAL A 198 20.16 39.62 -18.79
N GLU A 199 20.03 40.16 -17.60
CA GLU A 199 21.18 40.42 -16.73
C GLU A 199 21.76 39.09 -16.26
N THR A 200 22.80 38.64 -16.93
CA THR A 200 23.63 37.56 -16.43
C THR A 200 24.53 38.12 -15.32
N ARG A 201 24.14 37.95 -14.07
CA ARG A 201 25.03 38.18 -12.94
C ARG A 201 26.14 37.12 -12.97
N THR A 202 27.26 37.44 -13.53
CA THR A 202 28.47 36.66 -13.38
C THR A 202 29.09 37.03 -12.03
N ASN A 203 29.12 36.10 -11.12
CA ASN A 203 29.92 36.21 -9.90
C ASN A 203 31.40 36.30 -10.26
N ASN A 204 31.95 37.44 -10.02
CA ASN A 204 33.30 37.76 -9.59
C ASN A 204 34.51 37.11 -10.27
N SER A 205 34.48 36.96 -11.58
CA SER A 205 35.71 36.77 -12.37
C SER A 205 35.62 37.53 -13.69
N GLY A 206 35.82 38.84 -13.62
CA GLY A 206 36.45 39.71 -14.64
C GLY A 206 35.98 39.65 -16.10
N ILE A 207 34.73 39.29 -16.40
CA ILE A 207 34.20 39.34 -17.77
C ILE A 207 33.09 40.38 -17.81
N GLY A 208 33.29 41.37 -18.67
CA GLY A 208 32.52 42.60 -18.72
C GLY A 208 31.05 42.46 -18.99
N ILE A 209 30.29 43.35 -18.34
CA ILE A 209 28.85 43.56 -18.52
C ILE A 209 28.62 44.08 -19.94
N ILE A 210 27.92 43.34 -20.77
CA ILE A 210 27.38 43.90 -22.05
C ILE A 210 26.07 44.54 -21.69
N SER A 211 26.06 45.84 -21.51
CA SER A 211 24.82 46.66 -21.42
C SER A 211 24.40 47.08 -22.82
N TYR A 212 23.25 46.60 -23.26
CA TYR A 212 22.59 47.16 -24.44
C TYR A 212 21.77 48.37 -24.02
N ALA A 213 22.23 49.56 -24.33
CA ALA A 213 21.48 50.77 -24.20
C ALA A 213 20.40 50.84 -25.28
N ARG A 214 19.19 51.25 -24.90
CA ARG A 214 18.09 51.55 -25.77
C ARG A 214 18.39 52.80 -26.60
N THR A 215 18.19 52.74 -27.88
CA THR A 215 17.86 53.88 -28.72
C THR A 215 16.36 53.89 -28.99
#